data_37fad94ffb7d0b622856d93bac5cd61d
#
_entry.id   37fad94ffb7d0b622856d93bac5cd61d
#
_cell.length_a   1.000
_cell.length_b   1.000
_cell.length_c   1.000
_cell.angle_alpha   90.00
_cell.angle_beta   90.00
_cell.angle_gamma   90.00
#
_symmetry.space_group_name_H-M   'P 1'
#
loop_
_entity.id
_entity.type
_entity.pdbx_description
1 polymer ?
#
loop_
_entity_poly.entity_id
_entity_poly.type
_entity_poly.pdbx_seq_one_letter_code
_entity_poly.pdbx_strand_id
1 'polypeptide(L)'
;MKFDTRSNSQVLRRKSQIISRLIFSLVILVVIGVLTFFVTRIIIKKINSVPSISKIYESWNESKYQDVVNLSDKILNSTPFNSTVLAYKGYSLFSIAISQTDLDFALNYIDQSINSLRLALLDPPETLIGQINYMLGKAYFHKNSLSAYYYYADCVVYYLQEAINLGFSAPDIPQYLGLSYAQLSMTEESIKAFSEALLVDENDELLLAIAEQYIKNEQSGNAKQYLFRIRSTSSDDVMILKACEYLASIYTEEENYVDALAEYNSILEKEPNNADAYYGIGVVYEKMGDFVKARAEWRKALKIQVNHPGALKKLR
;
A
#
# COMPACT_ATOMS: atom_id res chain seq x y z
N MET A 1 -4.80 37.77 100.52
CA MET A 1 -4.87 36.80 99.43
C MET A 1 -4.83 37.55 98.14
N LYS A 2 -3.63 37.69 97.50
CA LYS A 2 -3.54 38.34 96.19
C LYS A 2 -3.65 37.23 95.17
N PHE A 3 -4.74 37.13 94.41
CA PHE A 3 -4.91 36.20 93.36
C PHE A 3 -3.98 36.59 92.19
N ASP A 4 -3.18 35.61 91.71
CA ASP A 4 -2.21 35.77 90.65
C ASP A 4 -2.90 35.84 89.29
N THR A 5 -3.25 37.04 88.89
CA THR A 5 -3.95 37.35 87.64
C THR A 5 -3.00 37.27 86.39
N ARG A 6 -1.67 37.18 86.59
CA ARG A 6 -0.67 37.11 85.50
C ARG A 6 -0.60 35.75 84.85
N SER A 7 -0.79 34.64 85.56
CA SER A 7 -0.73 33.30 85.03
C SER A 7 -1.90 32.98 84.06
N ASN A 8 -3.10 33.47 84.42
CA ASN A 8 -4.28 33.25 83.55
C ASN A 8 -4.25 34.04 82.23
N SER A 9 -3.67 35.23 82.24
CA SER A 9 -3.54 36.03 81.01
C SER A 9 -2.54 35.45 80.00
N GLN A 10 -1.47 34.78 80.44
CA GLN A 10 -0.50 34.10 79.62
C GLN A 10 -1.08 32.80 79.02
N VAL A 11 -1.84 32.02 79.71
CA VAL A 11 -2.54 30.83 79.25
C VAL A 11 -3.59 31.16 78.18
N LEU A 12 -4.35 32.25 78.40
CA LEU A 12 -5.33 32.74 77.42
C LEU A 12 -4.68 33.25 76.12
N ARG A 13 -3.53 33.96 76.21
CA ARG A 13 -2.76 34.39 75.05
C ARG A 13 -2.18 33.19 74.26
N ARG A 14 -1.65 32.14 74.93
CA ARG A 14 -1.17 30.92 74.25
C ARG A 14 -2.30 30.16 73.56
N LYS A 15 -3.48 30.01 74.21
CA LYS A 15 -4.66 29.39 73.58
C LYS A 15 -5.14 30.19 72.39
N SER A 16 -5.20 31.50 72.45
CA SER A 16 -5.55 32.36 71.27
C SER A 16 -4.57 32.24 70.12
N GLN A 17 -3.27 32.18 70.45
CA GLN A 17 -2.25 31.96 69.35
C GLN A 17 -2.34 30.58 68.72
N ILE A 18 -2.65 29.52 69.44
CA ILE A 18 -2.85 28.17 68.92
C ILE A 18 -4.10 28.12 68.03
N ILE A 19 -5.21 28.72 68.50
CA ILE A 19 -6.45 28.79 67.71
C ILE A 19 -6.23 29.61 66.44
N SER A 20 -5.53 30.74 66.49
CA SER A 20 -5.22 31.58 65.37
C SER A 20 -4.35 30.80 64.33
N ARG A 21 -3.37 30.02 64.81
CA ARG A 21 -2.53 29.13 63.88
C ARG A 21 -3.36 28.02 63.28
N LEU A 22 -4.28 27.40 64.00
CA LEU A 22 -5.19 26.37 63.48
C LEU A 22 -6.16 26.96 62.46
N ILE A 23 -6.74 28.13 62.70
CA ILE A 23 -7.60 28.83 61.74
C ILE A 23 -6.80 29.17 60.48
N PHE A 24 -5.56 29.71 60.66
CA PHE A 24 -4.69 30.03 59.50
C PHE A 24 -4.30 28.79 58.68
N SER A 25 -3.96 27.67 59.33
CA SER A 25 -3.68 26.41 58.65
C SER A 25 -4.92 25.85 57.94
N LEU A 26 -6.12 25.98 58.54
CA LEU A 26 -7.37 25.57 57.90
C LEU A 26 -7.68 26.41 56.64
N VAL A 27 -7.47 27.74 56.72
CA VAL A 27 -7.65 28.64 55.58
C VAL A 27 -6.68 28.29 54.45
N ILE A 28 -5.42 28.00 54.77
CA ILE A 28 -4.43 27.55 53.76
C ILE A 28 -4.89 26.24 53.11
N LEU A 29 -5.36 25.26 53.89
CA LEU A 29 -5.88 23.99 53.34
C LEU A 29 -7.08 24.20 52.42
N VAL A 30 -8.00 25.07 52.77
CA VAL A 30 -9.15 25.41 51.91
C VAL A 30 -8.69 26.10 50.61
N VAL A 31 -7.75 27.05 50.71
CA VAL A 31 -7.19 27.73 49.53
C VAL A 31 -6.49 26.74 48.60
N ILE A 32 -5.68 25.82 49.16
CA ILE A 32 -5.03 24.75 48.37
C ILE A 32 -6.09 23.85 47.72
N GLY A 33 -7.12 23.44 48.45
CA GLY A 33 -8.22 22.63 47.93
C GLY A 33 -8.97 23.30 46.76
N VAL A 34 -9.24 24.60 46.88
CA VAL A 34 -9.87 25.39 45.80
C VAL A 34 -8.96 25.52 44.60
N LEU A 35 -7.67 25.80 44.80
CA LEU A 35 -6.69 25.88 43.72
C LEU A 35 -6.55 24.55 43.00
N THR A 36 -6.42 23.43 43.69
CA THR A 36 -6.34 22.10 43.09
C THR A 36 -7.60 21.76 42.32
N PHE A 37 -8.79 22.10 42.83
CA PHE A 37 -10.06 21.93 42.12
C PHE A 37 -10.11 22.72 40.81
N PHE A 38 -9.69 23.98 40.80
CA PHE A 38 -9.66 24.79 39.58
C PHE A 38 -8.62 24.28 38.59
N VAL A 39 -7.43 23.91 39.05
CA VAL A 39 -6.36 23.35 38.19
C VAL A 39 -6.82 22.03 37.57
N THR A 40 -7.38 21.12 38.37
CA THR A 40 -7.91 19.84 37.82
C THR A 40 -9.05 20.08 36.83
N ARG A 41 -9.95 21.03 37.09
CA ARG A 41 -11.04 21.38 36.17
C ARG A 41 -10.51 21.96 34.84
N ILE A 42 -9.46 22.79 34.88
CA ILE A 42 -8.79 23.32 33.67
C ILE A 42 -8.11 22.20 32.88
N ILE A 43 -7.39 21.31 33.57
CA ILE A 43 -6.72 20.15 32.95
C ILE A 43 -7.75 19.23 32.29
N ILE A 44 -8.83 18.88 32.99
CA ILE A 44 -9.92 18.04 32.45
C ILE A 44 -10.57 18.71 31.23
N LYS A 45 -10.84 20.02 31.29
CA LYS A 45 -11.41 20.78 30.17
C LYS A 45 -10.45 20.78 28.96
N LYS A 46 -9.14 20.89 29.18
CA LYS A 46 -8.11 20.86 28.11
C LYS A 46 -7.95 19.47 27.52
N ILE A 47 -8.02 18.42 28.35
CA ILE A 47 -7.96 17.01 27.88
C ILE A 47 -9.20 16.66 27.06
N ASN A 48 -10.39 17.12 27.47
CA ASN A 48 -11.67 16.84 26.80
C ASN A 48 -12.01 17.85 25.67
N SER A 49 -11.14 18.82 25.39
CA SER A 49 -11.36 19.73 24.27
C SER A 49 -11.20 18.98 22.93
N VAL A 50 -12.23 19.03 22.08
CA VAL A 50 -12.17 18.50 20.72
C VAL A 50 -11.05 19.22 19.97
N PRO A 51 -10.08 18.49 19.37
CA PRO A 51 -9.02 19.12 18.58
C PRO A 51 -9.58 19.87 17.38
N SER A 52 -8.87 20.90 16.92
CA SER A 52 -9.22 21.58 15.68
C SER A 52 -8.74 20.78 14.46
N ILE A 53 -9.44 20.92 13.34
CA ILE A 53 -9.03 20.29 12.06
C ILE A 53 -7.65 20.78 11.60
N SER A 54 -7.24 22.01 11.95
CA SER A 54 -5.91 22.53 11.66
C SER A 54 -4.78 21.64 12.18
N LYS A 55 -4.98 20.99 13.34
CA LYS A 55 -3.99 20.03 13.87
C LYS A 55 -3.86 18.77 13.05
N ILE A 56 -4.94 18.35 12.38
CA ILE A 56 -4.88 17.23 11.42
C ILE A 56 -3.98 17.61 10.26
N TYR A 57 -4.15 18.82 9.69
CA TYR A 57 -3.31 19.28 8.58
C TYR A 57 -1.84 19.44 8.98
N GLU A 58 -1.57 19.97 10.18
CA GLU A 58 -0.21 20.06 10.72
C GLU A 58 0.45 18.68 10.84
N SER A 59 -0.23 17.72 11.48
CA SER A 59 0.29 16.36 11.65
C SER A 59 0.43 15.62 10.32
N TRP A 60 -0.48 15.85 9.38
CA TRP A 60 -0.40 15.29 8.03
C TRP A 60 0.83 15.81 7.27
N ASN A 61 1.07 17.12 7.29
CA ASN A 61 2.22 17.74 6.62
C ASN A 61 3.56 17.30 7.24
N GLU A 62 3.55 16.92 8.51
CA GLU A 62 4.72 16.33 9.21
C GLU A 62 4.81 14.81 9.05
N SER A 63 3.96 14.19 8.22
CA SER A 63 3.88 12.73 8.01
C SER A 63 3.67 11.92 9.30
N LYS A 64 3.06 12.55 10.32
CA LYS A 64 2.71 11.91 11.60
C LYS A 64 1.35 11.21 11.50
N TYR A 65 1.27 10.18 10.66
CA TYR A 65 0.01 9.53 10.31
C TYR A 65 -0.74 8.94 11.51
N GLN A 66 -0.04 8.38 12.49
CA GLN A 66 -0.69 7.87 13.70
C GLN A 66 -1.33 8.99 14.53
N ASP A 67 -0.72 10.17 14.60
CA ASP A 67 -1.30 11.33 15.28
C ASP A 67 -2.55 11.83 14.55
N VAL A 68 -2.53 11.84 13.21
CA VAL A 68 -3.72 12.16 12.39
C VAL A 68 -4.88 11.21 12.73
N VAL A 69 -4.64 9.90 12.80
CA VAL A 69 -5.66 8.91 13.16
C VAL A 69 -6.21 9.20 14.57
N ASN A 70 -5.33 9.40 15.57
CA ASN A 70 -5.72 9.65 16.95
C ASN A 70 -6.50 10.97 17.12
N LEU A 71 -6.12 12.04 16.38
CA LEU A 71 -6.82 13.32 16.37
C LEU A 71 -8.18 13.19 15.67
N SER A 72 -8.23 12.46 14.55
CA SER A 72 -9.46 12.20 13.80
C SER A 72 -10.48 11.48 14.66
N ASP A 73 -10.08 10.43 15.39
CA ASP A 73 -10.98 9.70 16.29
C ASP A 73 -11.61 10.59 17.35
N LYS A 74 -10.82 11.51 17.93
CA LYS A 74 -11.34 12.48 18.92
C LYS A 74 -12.36 13.44 18.31
N ILE A 75 -12.16 13.89 17.08
CA ILE A 75 -13.11 14.79 16.39
C ILE A 75 -14.35 14.01 15.98
N LEU A 76 -14.19 12.81 15.41
CA LEU A 76 -15.29 11.97 14.94
C LEU A 76 -16.21 11.49 16.08
N ASN A 77 -15.73 11.42 17.33
CA ASN A 77 -16.58 11.16 18.48
C ASN A 77 -17.68 12.22 18.66
N SER A 78 -17.45 13.46 18.24
CA SER A 78 -18.42 14.55 18.30
C SER A 78 -19.11 14.84 16.97
N THR A 79 -18.43 14.57 15.86
CA THR A 79 -18.91 14.79 14.48
C THR A 79 -18.62 13.58 13.61
N PRO A 80 -19.38 12.46 13.75
CA PRO A 80 -19.04 11.15 13.16
C PRO A 80 -18.90 11.14 11.62
N PHE A 81 -19.61 12.04 10.93
CA PHE A 81 -19.64 12.13 9.47
C PHE A 81 -18.90 13.36 8.91
N ASN A 82 -17.91 13.88 9.65
CA ASN A 82 -17.08 14.94 9.10
C ASN A 82 -16.19 14.39 7.97
N SER A 83 -16.59 14.60 6.73
CA SER A 83 -15.96 14.01 5.53
C SER A 83 -14.50 14.39 5.36
N THR A 84 -14.11 15.63 5.70
CA THR A 84 -12.70 16.05 5.68
C THR A 84 -11.86 15.24 6.66
N VAL A 85 -12.35 15.09 7.90
CA VAL A 85 -11.64 14.32 8.93
C VAL A 85 -11.55 12.85 8.57
N LEU A 86 -12.64 12.28 8.04
CA LEU A 86 -12.69 10.90 7.54
C LEU A 86 -11.71 10.67 6.39
N ALA A 87 -11.59 11.62 5.45
CA ALA A 87 -10.65 11.54 4.35
C ALA A 87 -9.20 11.50 4.84
N TYR A 88 -8.79 12.45 5.68
CA TYR A 88 -7.43 12.47 6.24
C TYR A 88 -7.13 11.25 7.12
N LYS A 89 -8.12 10.75 7.87
CA LYS A 89 -8.00 9.48 8.59
C LYS A 89 -7.74 8.33 7.62
N GLY A 90 -8.52 8.23 6.54
CA GLY A 90 -8.36 7.21 5.51
C GLY A 90 -7.00 7.26 4.82
N TYR A 91 -6.52 8.44 4.43
CA TYR A 91 -5.20 8.63 3.85
C TYR A 91 -4.08 8.17 4.80
N SER A 92 -4.21 8.54 6.08
CA SER A 92 -3.21 8.18 7.09
C SER A 92 -3.18 6.68 7.38
N LEU A 93 -4.34 6.04 7.46
CA LEU A 93 -4.45 4.60 7.63
C LEU A 93 -3.85 3.84 6.44
N PHE A 94 -4.05 4.33 5.21
CA PHE A 94 -3.39 3.79 4.02
C PHE A 94 -1.86 3.92 4.12
N SER A 95 -1.35 5.10 4.48
CA SER A 95 0.09 5.33 4.62
C SER A 95 0.73 4.44 5.70
N ILE A 96 0.00 4.20 6.80
CA ILE A 96 0.41 3.25 7.84
C ILE A 96 0.42 1.82 7.28
N ALA A 97 -0.62 1.43 6.53
CA ALA A 97 -0.78 0.10 5.98
C ALA A 97 0.40 -0.30 5.07
N ILE A 98 0.78 0.59 4.13
CA ILE A 98 1.89 0.30 3.18
C ILE A 98 3.27 0.25 3.84
N SER A 99 3.40 0.74 5.08
CA SER A 99 4.64 0.64 5.86
C SER A 99 4.72 -0.63 6.73
N GLN A 100 3.65 -1.44 6.79
CA GLN A 100 3.64 -2.67 7.58
C GLN A 100 4.37 -3.79 6.84
N THR A 101 5.13 -4.59 7.59
CA THR A 101 5.72 -5.84 7.10
C THR A 101 4.84 -7.06 7.39
N ASP A 102 3.95 -6.95 8.36
CA ASP A 102 2.96 -7.99 8.70
C ASP A 102 1.70 -7.81 7.84
N LEU A 103 1.33 -8.89 7.15
CA LEU A 103 0.21 -8.91 6.21
C LEU A 103 -1.14 -8.66 6.87
N ASP A 104 -1.38 -9.25 8.04
CA ASP A 104 -2.66 -9.13 8.73
C ASP A 104 -2.88 -7.70 9.24
N PHE A 105 -1.81 -7.07 9.77
CA PHE A 105 -1.86 -5.67 10.15
C PHE A 105 -2.04 -4.75 8.93
N ALA A 106 -1.32 -5.00 7.83
CA ALA A 106 -1.48 -4.24 6.60
C ALA A 106 -2.91 -4.29 6.08
N LEU A 107 -3.51 -5.49 5.97
CA LEU A 107 -4.90 -5.68 5.53
C LEU A 107 -5.90 -5.00 6.46
N ASN A 108 -5.71 -5.08 7.77
CA ASN A 108 -6.60 -4.42 8.73
C ASN A 108 -6.57 -2.90 8.57
N TYR A 109 -5.40 -2.28 8.39
CA TYR A 109 -5.29 -0.83 8.16
C TYR A 109 -5.86 -0.43 6.81
N ILE A 110 -5.69 -1.24 5.74
CA ILE A 110 -6.32 -1.00 4.44
C ILE A 110 -7.84 -1.02 4.56
N ASP A 111 -8.42 -1.98 5.27
CA ASP A 111 -9.86 -2.08 5.48
C ASP A 111 -10.41 -0.88 6.25
N GLN A 112 -9.72 -0.43 7.29
CA GLN A 112 -10.08 0.78 8.01
C GLN A 112 -9.96 2.03 7.13
N SER A 113 -8.93 2.10 6.27
CA SER A 113 -8.75 3.18 5.29
C SER A 113 -9.94 3.22 4.32
N ILE A 114 -10.26 2.10 3.67
CA ILE A 114 -11.40 1.98 2.74
C ILE A 114 -12.70 2.40 3.42
N ASN A 115 -12.97 1.92 4.63
CA ASN A 115 -14.17 2.28 5.36
C ASN A 115 -14.24 3.78 5.65
N SER A 116 -13.14 4.39 6.09
CA SER A 116 -13.10 5.84 6.36
C SER A 116 -13.30 6.67 5.09
N LEU A 117 -12.67 6.28 3.99
CA LEU A 117 -12.78 6.96 2.69
C LEU A 117 -14.19 6.82 2.09
N ARG A 118 -14.80 5.64 2.19
CA ARG A 118 -16.19 5.43 1.75
C ARG A 118 -17.18 6.28 2.55
N LEU A 119 -16.99 6.39 3.86
CA LEU A 119 -17.81 7.29 4.68
C LEU A 119 -17.57 8.75 4.30
N ALA A 120 -16.34 9.13 3.96
CA ALA A 120 -16.02 10.48 3.51
C ALA A 120 -16.75 10.85 2.19
N LEU A 121 -17.07 9.88 1.33
CA LEU A 121 -17.83 10.11 0.09
C LEU A 121 -19.33 10.35 0.29
N LEU A 122 -19.87 10.22 1.51
CA LEU A 122 -21.31 10.50 1.74
C LEU A 122 -21.66 11.97 1.57
N ASP A 123 -20.75 12.86 1.95
CA ASP A 123 -20.93 14.32 1.80
C ASP A 123 -19.54 14.99 1.67
N PRO A 124 -18.79 14.71 0.57
CA PRO A 124 -17.43 15.18 0.42
C PRO A 124 -17.38 16.64 -0.01
N PRO A 125 -16.40 17.42 0.46
CA PRO A 125 -16.07 18.70 -0.16
C PRO A 125 -15.68 18.50 -1.63
N GLU A 126 -16.14 19.38 -2.53
CA GLU A 126 -15.84 19.30 -3.98
C GLU A 126 -14.32 19.20 -4.24
N THR A 127 -13.52 19.89 -3.43
CA THR A 127 -12.06 19.90 -3.55
C THR A 127 -11.38 18.57 -3.19
N LEU A 128 -12.06 17.66 -2.48
CA LEU A 128 -11.50 16.40 -2.00
C LEU A 128 -12.06 15.16 -2.71
N ILE A 129 -13.21 15.29 -3.40
CA ILE A 129 -13.91 14.12 -3.96
C ILE A 129 -13.03 13.33 -4.94
N GLY A 130 -12.29 14.01 -5.82
CA GLY A 130 -11.36 13.36 -6.76
C GLY A 130 -10.23 12.65 -6.05
N GLN A 131 -9.64 13.29 -5.04
CA GLN A 131 -8.56 12.69 -4.24
C GLN A 131 -9.04 11.50 -3.41
N ILE A 132 -10.26 11.55 -2.85
CA ILE A 132 -10.83 10.44 -2.09
C ILE A 132 -11.02 9.22 -3.00
N ASN A 133 -11.57 9.43 -4.23
CA ASN A 133 -11.71 8.36 -5.21
C ASN A 133 -10.35 7.76 -5.60
N TYR A 134 -9.36 8.60 -5.89
CA TYR A 134 -8.00 8.13 -6.17
C TYR A 134 -7.44 7.27 -5.03
N MET A 135 -7.58 7.71 -3.78
CA MET A 135 -7.08 6.94 -2.62
C MET A 135 -7.86 5.65 -2.39
N LEU A 136 -9.16 5.62 -2.70
CA LEU A 136 -9.95 4.38 -2.70
C LEU A 136 -9.44 3.40 -3.75
N GLY A 137 -9.18 3.88 -4.97
CA GLY A 137 -8.59 3.05 -6.02
C GLY A 137 -7.27 2.42 -5.57
N LYS A 138 -6.37 3.22 -5.00
CA LYS A 138 -5.09 2.71 -4.45
C LYS A 138 -5.29 1.72 -3.32
N ALA A 139 -6.18 2.02 -2.37
CA ALA A 139 -6.44 1.13 -1.23
C ALA A 139 -7.01 -0.22 -1.70
N TYR A 140 -7.94 -0.21 -2.66
CA TYR A 140 -8.45 -1.44 -3.26
C TYR A 140 -7.38 -2.20 -4.07
N PHE A 141 -6.48 -1.51 -4.77
CA PHE A 141 -5.38 -2.15 -5.48
C PHE A 141 -4.46 -2.90 -4.50
N HIS A 142 -4.03 -2.25 -3.42
CA HIS A 142 -3.21 -2.89 -2.41
C HIS A 142 -3.95 -4.03 -1.70
N LYS A 143 -5.24 -3.86 -1.39
CA LYS A 143 -6.07 -4.94 -0.86
C LYS A 143 -6.12 -6.13 -1.80
N ASN A 144 -6.31 -5.90 -3.09
CA ASN A 144 -6.32 -6.94 -4.12
C ASN A 144 -4.98 -7.68 -4.21
N SER A 145 -3.86 -6.96 -4.14
CA SER A 145 -2.51 -7.54 -4.21
C SER A 145 -2.16 -8.38 -2.97
N LEU A 146 -2.68 -8.01 -1.80
CA LEU A 146 -2.43 -8.69 -0.53
C LEU A 146 -3.42 -9.81 -0.23
N SER A 147 -4.59 -9.85 -0.91
CA SER A 147 -5.64 -10.83 -0.66
C SER A 147 -5.46 -12.07 -1.51
N ALA A 148 -5.47 -13.26 -0.89
CA ALA A 148 -5.38 -14.53 -1.60
C ALA A 148 -6.71 -14.98 -2.27
N TYR A 149 -7.87 -14.45 -1.81
CA TYR A 149 -9.19 -15.00 -2.13
C TYR A 149 -10.19 -14.02 -2.75
N TYR A 150 -9.87 -12.73 -2.78
CA TYR A 150 -10.79 -11.68 -3.24
C TYR A 150 -10.16 -10.85 -4.33
N TYR A 151 -10.92 -10.64 -5.40
CA TYR A 151 -10.50 -9.81 -6.53
C TYR A 151 -11.23 -8.47 -6.42
N TYR A 152 -10.46 -7.38 -6.36
CA TYR A 152 -10.98 -6.01 -6.24
C TYR A 152 -10.61 -5.14 -7.44
N ALA A 153 -10.17 -5.74 -8.55
CA ALA A 153 -9.72 -5.02 -9.73
C ALA A 153 -10.82 -4.14 -10.34
N ASP A 154 -12.07 -4.58 -10.28
CA ASP A 154 -13.24 -3.79 -10.69
C ASP A 154 -13.43 -2.53 -9.84
N CYS A 155 -13.24 -2.65 -8.52
CA CYS A 155 -13.29 -1.49 -7.61
C CYS A 155 -12.15 -0.52 -7.91
N VAL A 156 -10.94 -1.01 -8.19
CA VAL A 156 -9.81 -0.17 -8.58
C VAL A 156 -10.14 0.65 -9.81
N VAL A 157 -10.60 -0.02 -10.87
CA VAL A 157 -10.99 0.63 -12.13
C VAL A 157 -12.07 1.68 -11.87
N TYR A 158 -13.14 1.31 -11.16
CA TYR A 158 -14.24 2.22 -10.88
C TYR A 158 -13.77 3.51 -10.19
N TYR A 159 -13.06 3.40 -9.08
CA TYR A 159 -12.66 4.56 -8.30
C TYR A 159 -11.58 5.41 -9.00
N LEU A 160 -10.65 4.80 -9.73
CA LEU A 160 -9.65 5.57 -10.48
C LEU A 160 -10.28 6.29 -11.69
N GLN A 161 -11.22 5.66 -12.39
CA GLN A 161 -11.97 6.34 -13.46
C GLN A 161 -12.81 7.50 -12.92
N GLU A 162 -13.47 7.33 -11.78
CA GLU A 162 -14.20 8.42 -11.13
C GLU A 162 -13.26 9.56 -10.71
N ALA A 163 -12.07 9.27 -10.23
CA ALA A 163 -11.07 10.30 -9.93
C ALA A 163 -10.71 11.11 -11.20
N ILE A 164 -10.46 10.43 -12.33
CA ILE A 164 -10.16 11.06 -13.62
C ILE A 164 -11.36 11.90 -14.11
N ASN A 165 -12.57 11.36 -14.05
CA ASN A 165 -13.80 12.05 -14.46
C ASN A 165 -14.03 13.35 -13.65
N LEU A 166 -13.58 13.37 -12.40
CA LEU A 166 -13.63 14.53 -11.51
C LEU A 166 -12.42 15.48 -11.69
N GLY A 167 -11.59 15.25 -12.71
CA GLY A 167 -10.41 16.08 -13.02
C GLY A 167 -9.20 15.87 -12.12
N PHE A 168 -9.19 14.81 -11.29
CA PHE A 168 -8.01 14.47 -10.49
C PHE A 168 -7.00 13.73 -11.36
N SER A 169 -5.72 14.10 -11.22
CA SER A 169 -4.62 13.50 -11.96
C SER A 169 -3.47 13.13 -11.02
N ALA A 170 -2.95 11.91 -11.17
CA ALA A 170 -1.74 11.46 -10.50
C ALA A 170 -0.93 10.55 -11.45
N PRO A 171 0.42 10.61 -11.39
CA PRO A 171 1.30 9.92 -12.33
C PRO A 171 1.14 8.39 -12.34
N ASP A 172 0.73 7.80 -11.23
CA ASP A 172 0.61 6.36 -11.02
C ASP A 172 -0.76 5.78 -11.42
N ILE A 173 -1.76 6.62 -11.72
CA ILE A 173 -3.10 6.16 -12.11
C ILE A 173 -3.05 5.22 -13.33
N PRO A 174 -2.35 5.55 -14.44
CA PRO A 174 -2.33 4.68 -15.61
C PRO A 174 -1.73 3.29 -15.32
N GLN A 175 -0.72 3.20 -14.47
CA GLN A 175 -0.13 1.92 -14.08
C GLN A 175 -1.12 1.05 -13.29
N TYR A 176 -1.80 1.61 -12.29
CA TYR A 176 -2.80 0.87 -11.52
C TYR A 176 -3.98 0.42 -12.38
N LEU A 177 -4.43 1.27 -13.31
CA LEU A 177 -5.48 0.92 -14.28
C LEU A 177 -5.01 -0.22 -15.19
N GLY A 178 -3.80 -0.13 -15.76
CA GLY A 178 -3.25 -1.15 -16.64
C GLY A 178 -3.21 -2.52 -15.97
N LEU A 179 -2.69 -2.59 -14.75
CA LEU A 179 -2.62 -3.84 -13.97
C LEU A 179 -4.03 -4.39 -13.64
N SER A 180 -4.97 -3.51 -13.31
CA SER A 180 -6.34 -3.92 -12.98
C SER A 180 -7.12 -4.39 -14.20
N TYR A 181 -6.99 -3.71 -15.34
CA TYR A 181 -7.56 -4.16 -16.60
C TYR A 181 -6.98 -5.51 -17.05
N ALA A 182 -5.67 -5.72 -16.87
CA ALA A 182 -5.02 -7.00 -17.17
C ALA A 182 -5.61 -8.16 -16.34
N GLN A 183 -5.93 -7.92 -15.06
CA GLN A 183 -6.60 -8.91 -14.20
C GLN A 183 -8.04 -9.19 -14.64
N LEU A 184 -8.75 -8.16 -15.13
CA LEU A 184 -10.11 -8.29 -15.65
C LEU A 184 -10.15 -8.87 -17.07
N SER A 185 -8.99 -9.21 -17.65
CA SER A 185 -8.87 -9.66 -19.04
C SER A 185 -9.35 -8.63 -20.08
N MET A 186 -9.32 -7.35 -19.71
CA MET A 186 -9.60 -6.21 -20.56
C MET A 186 -8.29 -5.77 -21.25
N THR A 187 -7.87 -6.55 -22.23
CA THR A 187 -6.51 -6.47 -22.78
C THR A 187 -6.23 -5.15 -23.50
N GLU A 188 -7.19 -4.64 -24.29
CA GLU A 188 -7.02 -3.39 -25.04
C GLU A 188 -6.92 -2.18 -24.10
N GLU A 189 -7.79 -2.12 -23.09
CA GLU A 189 -7.76 -1.07 -22.07
C GLU A 189 -6.47 -1.13 -21.25
N SER A 190 -6.00 -2.33 -20.94
CA SER A 190 -4.73 -2.56 -20.25
C SER A 190 -3.55 -2.02 -21.06
N ILE A 191 -3.46 -2.36 -22.34
CA ILE A 191 -2.40 -1.87 -23.25
C ILE A 191 -2.43 -0.34 -23.33
N LYS A 192 -3.62 0.25 -23.47
CA LYS A 192 -3.78 1.71 -23.50
C LYS A 192 -3.27 2.36 -22.22
N ALA A 193 -3.72 1.86 -21.08
CA ALA A 193 -3.33 2.40 -19.78
C ALA A 193 -1.81 2.26 -19.53
N PHE A 194 -1.21 1.12 -19.83
CA PHE A 194 0.23 0.95 -19.73
C PHE A 194 1.01 1.85 -20.71
N SER A 195 0.47 2.08 -21.92
CA SER A 195 1.08 3.02 -22.88
C SER A 195 1.08 4.46 -22.35
N GLU A 196 0.02 4.86 -21.64
CA GLU A 196 -0.04 6.14 -20.95
C GLU A 196 0.97 6.18 -19.77
N ALA A 197 1.12 5.08 -19.01
CA ALA A 197 2.09 4.98 -17.94
C ALA A 197 3.54 5.13 -18.43
N LEU A 198 3.90 4.56 -19.60
CA LEU A 198 5.21 4.71 -20.22
C LEU A 198 5.58 6.15 -20.58
N LEU A 199 4.58 7.01 -20.83
CA LEU A 199 4.84 8.44 -21.10
C LEU A 199 5.25 9.19 -19.82
N VAL A 200 4.94 8.64 -18.64
CA VAL A 200 5.26 9.23 -17.35
C VAL A 200 6.60 8.71 -16.84
N ASP A 201 6.75 7.41 -16.81
CA ASP A 201 7.97 6.73 -16.34
C ASP A 201 8.14 5.42 -17.09
N GLU A 202 9.19 5.35 -17.91
CA GLU A 202 9.51 4.14 -18.65
C GLU A 202 10.42 3.25 -17.82
N ASN A 203 9.94 2.01 -17.59
CA ASN A 203 10.72 0.98 -16.93
C ASN A 203 10.46 -0.40 -17.54
N ASP A 204 11.35 -1.34 -17.24
CA ASP A 204 11.33 -2.69 -17.83
C ASP A 204 10.08 -3.47 -17.44
N GLU A 205 9.54 -3.26 -16.24
CA GLU A 205 8.33 -3.92 -15.77
C GLU A 205 7.11 -3.51 -16.60
N LEU A 206 6.99 -2.22 -16.94
CA LEU A 206 5.91 -1.73 -17.81
C LEU A 206 6.07 -2.27 -19.24
N LEU A 207 7.28 -2.25 -19.79
CA LEU A 207 7.56 -2.81 -21.12
C LEU A 207 7.17 -4.29 -21.16
N LEU A 208 7.54 -5.06 -20.13
CA LEU A 208 7.20 -6.49 -20.04
C LEU A 208 5.68 -6.69 -19.90
N ALA A 209 5.00 -5.91 -19.04
CA ALA A 209 3.56 -5.99 -18.87
C ALA A 209 2.79 -5.72 -20.17
N ILE A 210 3.24 -4.75 -20.97
CA ILE A 210 2.66 -4.47 -22.29
C ILE A 210 2.90 -5.65 -23.24
N ALA A 211 4.12 -6.18 -23.29
CA ALA A 211 4.44 -7.33 -24.12
C ALA A 211 3.55 -8.54 -23.78
N GLU A 212 3.32 -8.81 -22.51
CA GLU A 212 2.43 -9.88 -22.04
C GLU A 212 0.98 -9.68 -22.50
N GLN A 213 0.47 -8.42 -22.47
CA GLN A 213 -0.88 -8.13 -22.95
C GLN A 213 -0.97 -8.33 -24.49
N TYR A 214 0.06 -7.92 -25.25
CA TYR A 214 0.10 -8.17 -26.69
C TYR A 214 0.18 -9.67 -27.02
N ILE A 215 0.92 -10.47 -26.24
CA ILE A 215 0.94 -11.94 -26.38
C ILE A 215 -0.45 -12.53 -26.14
N LYS A 216 -1.13 -12.10 -25.05
CA LYS A 216 -2.51 -12.54 -24.76
C LYS A 216 -3.50 -12.19 -25.88
N ASN A 217 -3.26 -11.09 -26.57
CA ASN A 217 -4.08 -10.60 -27.69
C ASN A 217 -3.62 -11.15 -29.05
N GLU A 218 -2.75 -12.18 -29.05
CA GLU A 218 -2.21 -12.83 -30.26
C GLU A 218 -1.48 -11.87 -31.22
N GLN A 219 -0.99 -10.73 -30.68
CA GLN A 219 -0.27 -9.70 -31.42
C GLN A 219 1.25 -9.82 -31.21
N SER A 220 1.80 -10.97 -31.54
CA SER A 220 3.22 -11.31 -31.30
C SER A 220 4.21 -10.31 -31.92
N GLY A 221 3.87 -9.71 -33.09
CA GLY A 221 4.71 -8.69 -33.71
C GLY A 221 4.89 -7.44 -32.82
N ASN A 222 3.82 -6.98 -32.17
CA ASN A 222 3.88 -5.86 -31.25
C ASN A 222 4.63 -6.27 -29.96
N ALA A 223 4.34 -7.44 -29.41
CA ALA A 223 5.02 -7.94 -28.22
C ALA A 223 6.55 -7.97 -28.40
N LYS A 224 7.03 -8.49 -29.54
CA LYS A 224 8.46 -8.54 -29.86
C LYS A 224 9.15 -7.18 -29.79
N GLN A 225 8.49 -6.07 -30.17
CA GLN A 225 9.09 -4.74 -30.12
C GLN A 225 9.46 -4.35 -28.68
N TYR A 226 8.56 -4.57 -27.74
CA TYR A 226 8.80 -4.28 -26.31
C TYR A 226 9.83 -5.22 -25.69
N LEU A 227 9.79 -6.51 -26.03
CA LEU A 227 10.78 -7.50 -25.57
C LEU A 227 12.19 -7.20 -26.11
N PHE A 228 12.33 -6.82 -27.37
CA PHE A 228 13.62 -6.37 -27.93
C PHE A 228 14.13 -5.10 -27.25
N ARG A 229 13.23 -4.20 -26.89
CA ARG A 229 13.60 -2.99 -26.15
C ARG A 229 14.20 -3.35 -24.80
N ILE A 230 13.53 -4.19 -23.97
CA ILE A 230 14.08 -4.71 -22.72
C ILE A 230 15.45 -5.35 -22.95
N ARG A 231 15.56 -6.28 -23.90
CA ARG A 231 16.81 -6.98 -24.18
C ARG A 231 17.97 -6.06 -24.53
N SER A 232 17.69 -4.93 -25.20
CA SER A 232 18.72 -4.00 -25.71
C SER A 232 19.05 -2.87 -24.74
N THR A 233 18.15 -2.47 -23.88
CA THR A 233 18.31 -1.26 -23.02
C THR A 233 18.39 -1.57 -21.54
N SER A 234 17.85 -2.72 -21.08
CA SER A 234 17.85 -3.08 -19.68
C SER A 234 19.27 -3.35 -19.15
N SER A 235 19.50 -2.93 -17.92
CA SER A 235 20.67 -3.33 -17.13
C SER A 235 20.35 -4.46 -16.13
N ASP A 236 19.09 -4.88 -16.04
CA ASP A 236 18.64 -5.96 -15.17
C ASP A 236 18.68 -7.30 -15.93
N ASP A 237 19.63 -8.17 -15.55
CA ASP A 237 19.77 -9.50 -16.15
C ASP A 237 18.50 -10.34 -16.00
N VAL A 238 17.72 -10.18 -14.94
CA VAL A 238 16.46 -10.94 -14.75
C VAL A 238 15.43 -10.52 -15.81
N MET A 239 15.31 -9.23 -16.09
CA MET A 239 14.40 -8.72 -17.13
C MET A 239 14.85 -9.12 -18.53
N ILE A 240 16.16 -9.09 -18.79
CA ILE A 240 16.73 -9.56 -20.06
C ILE A 240 16.40 -11.04 -20.29
N LEU A 241 16.60 -11.90 -19.27
CA LEU A 241 16.32 -13.33 -19.38
C LEU A 241 14.83 -13.62 -19.59
N LYS A 242 13.95 -12.90 -18.90
CA LYS A 242 12.50 -12.99 -19.15
C LYS A 242 12.13 -12.59 -20.57
N ALA A 243 12.71 -11.49 -21.08
CA ALA A 243 12.47 -11.07 -22.45
C ALA A 243 12.94 -12.12 -23.46
N CYS A 244 14.11 -12.74 -23.27
CA CYS A 244 14.59 -13.84 -24.10
C CYS A 244 13.65 -15.06 -24.05
N GLU A 245 13.12 -15.39 -22.87
CA GLU A 245 12.17 -16.51 -22.71
C GLU A 245 10.87 -16.27 -23.50
N TYR A 246 10.28 -15.06 -23.38
CA TYR A 246 9.09 -14.70 -24.15
C TYR A 246 9.37 -14.68 -25.67
N LEU A 247 10.51 -14.11 -26.10
CA LEU A 247 10.92 -14.14 -27.53
C LEU A 247 11.06 -15.56 -28.03
N ALA A 248 11.73 -16.44 -27.28
CA ALA A 248 11.89 -17.84 -27.62
C ALA A 248 10.55 -18.58 -27.78
N SER A 249 9.62 -18.30 -26.87
CA SER A 249 8.25 -18.84 -26.91
C SER A 249 7.51 -18.37 -28.16
N ILE A 250 7.55 -17.06 -28.47
CA ILE A 250 6.93 -16.49 -29.67
C ILE A 250 7.52 -17.11 -30.92
N TYR A 251 8.83 -17.18 -31.05
CA TYR A 251 9.50 -17.80 -32.22
C TYR A 251 9.15 -19.29 -32.33
N THR A 252 8.97 -19.98 -31.21
CA THR A 252 8.54 -21.39 -31.21
C THR A 252 7.12 -21.55 -31.79
N GLU A 253 6.20 -20.66 -31.45
CA GLU A 253 4.83 -20.67 -32.01
C GLU A 253 4.80 -20.22 -33.47
N GLU A 254 5.68 -19.30 -33.87
CA GLU A 254 5.86 -18.87 -35.28
C GLU A 254 6.63 -19.89 -36.13
N GLU A 255 7.01 -21.06 -35.58
CA GLU A 255 7.82 -22.10 -36.21
C GLU A 255 9.22 -21.63 -36.65
N ASN A 256 9.67 -20.50 -36.13
CA ASN A 256 11.02 -19.98 -36.32
C ASN A 256 11.99 -20.61 -35.30
N TYR A 257 12.26 -21.87 -35.47
CA TYR A 257 13.03 -22.68 -34.52
C TYR A 257 14.49 -22.26 -34.36
N VAL A 258 15.07 -21.63 -35.38
CA VAL A 258 16.46 -21.14 -35.31
C VAL A 258 16.58 -20.01 -34.30
N ASP A 259 15.72 -19.01 -34.41
CA ASP A 259 15.72 -17.89 -33.49
C ASP A 259 15.24 -18.32 -32.09
N ALA A 260 14.26 -19.23 -32.01
CA ALA A 260 13.84 -19.80 -30.73
C ALA A 260 14.99 -20.44 -29.94
N LEU A 261 15.79 -21.32 -30.64
CA LEU A 261 16.95 -21.94 -30.01
C LEU A 261 18.04 -20.94 -29.68
N ALA A 262 18.23 -19.88 -30.47
CA ALA A 262 19.20 -18.83 -30.19
C ALA A 262 18.85 -18.10 -28.89
N GLU A 263 17.59 -17.73 -28.70
CA GLU A 263 17.15 -17.04 -27.46
C GLU A 263 17.30 -17.95 -26.22
N TYR A 264 16.89 -19.23 -26.27
CA TYR A 264 17.10 -20.17 -25.18
C TYR A 264 18.59 -20.40 -24.87
N ASN A 265 19.43 -20.49 -25.89
CA ASN A 265 20.87 -20.61 -25.68
C ASN A 265 21.47 -19.36 -25.04
N SER A 266 21.00 -18.15 -25.38
CA SER A 266 21.39 -16.92 -24.74
C SER A 266 21.06 -16.92 -23.21
N ILE A 267 19.93 -17.55 -22.83
CA ILE A 267 19.62 -17.79 -21.42
C ILE A 267 20.66 -18.71 -20.77
N LEU A 268 20.98 -19.83 -21.43
CA LEU A 268 21.93 -20.83 -20.90
C LEU A 268 23.38 -20.32 -20.86
N GLU A 269 23.75 -19.34 -21.69
CA GLU A 269 25.06 -18.68 -21.61
C GLU A 269 25.21 -17.89 -20.31
N LYS A 270 24.14 -17.24 -19.83
CA LYS A 270 24.12 -16.50 -18.57
C LYS A 270 23.82 -17.42 -17.38
N GLU A 271 22.89 -18.34 -17.53
CA GLU A 271 22.43 -19.28 -16.52
C GLU A 271 22.51 -20.73 -16.99
N PRO A 272 23.67 -21.37 -16.92
CA PRO A 272 23.86 -22.75 -17.42
C PRO A 272 22.97 -23.81 -16.76
N ASN A 273 22.42 -23.51 -15.60
CA ASN A 273 21.52 -24.39 -14.84
C ASN A 273 20.06 -23.90 -14.87
N ASN A 274 19.63 -23.23 -15.92
CA ASN A 274 18.24 -22.80 -16.08
C ASN A 274 17.39 -23.97 -16.63
N ALA A 275 16.53 -24.54 -15.75
CA ALA A 275 15.70 -25.70 -16.08
C ALA A 275 14.62 -25.37 -17.12
N ASP A 276 14.05 -24.15 -17.05
CA ASP A 276 13.00 -23.71 -17.98
C ASP A 276 13.55 -23.54 -19.39
N ALA A 277 14.78 -23.04 -19.55
CA ALA A 277 15.45 -22.95 -20.85
C ALA A 277 15.66 -24.33 -21.47
N TYR A 278 16.16 -25.33 -20.73
CA TYR A 278 16.26 -26.70 -21.24
C TYR A 278 14.90 -27.30 -21.58
N TYR A 279 13.87 -27.01 -20.78
CA TYR A 279 12.51 -27.45 -21.10
C TYR A 279 12.03 -26.81 -22.42
N GLY A 280 12.23 -25.50 -22.58
CA GLY A 280 11.87 -24.77 -23.81
C GLY A 280 12.60 -25.31 -25.06
N ILE A 281 13.90 -25.54 -24.98
CA ILE A 281 14.65 -26.19 -26.07
C ILE A 281 14.05 -27.54 -26.43
N GLY A 282 13.66 -28.32 -25.43
CA GLY A 282 12.99 -29.60 -25.66
C GLY A 282 11.63 -29.46 -26.39
N VAL A 283 10.86 -28.39 -26.05
CA VAL A 283 9.60 -28.07 -26.75
C VAL A 283 9.88 -27.68 -28.21
N VAL A 284 10.93 -26.91 -28.50
CA VAL A 284 11.34 -26.57 -29.87
C VAL A 284 11.67 -27.82 -30.64
N TYR A 285 12.50 -28.74 -30.11
CA TYR A 285 12.82 -30.00 -30.78
C TYR A 285 11.58 -30.89 -30.99
N GLU A 286 10.64 -30.90 -30.05
CA GLU A 286 9.37 -31.63 -30.24
C GLU A 286 8.59 -31.10 -31.46
N LYS A 287 8.45 -29.75 -31.56
CA LYS A 287 7.79 -29.10 -32.69
C LYS A 287 8.52 -29.34 -34.03
N MET A 288 9.84 -29.44 -34.00
CA MET A 288 10.67 -29.87 -35.17
C MET A 288 10.50 -31.36 -35.52
N GLY A 289 9.83 -32.16 -34.67
CA GLY A 289 9.70 -33.62 -34.84
C GLY A 289 10.90 -34.44 -34.35
N ASP A 290 11.90 -33.80 -33.71
CA ASP A 290 13.08 -34.49 -33.16
C ASP A 290 12.82 -34.89 -31.69
N PHE A 291 12.01 -35.94 -31.53
CA PHE A 291 11.63 -36.42 -30.19
C PHE A 291 12.80 -36.97 -29.38
N VAL A 292 13.87 -37.37 -30.03
CA VAL A 292 15.08 -37.88 -29.33
C VAL A 292 15.78 -36.74 -28.61
N LYS A 293 16.04 -35.65 -29.33
CA LYS A 293 16.61 -34.45 -28.73
C LYS A 293 15.67 -33.83 -27.72
N ALA A 294 14.37 -33.70 -28.00
CA ALA A 294 13.38 -33.21 -27.09
C ALA A 294 13.45 -33.91 -25.70
N ARG A 295 13.43 -35.23 -25.70
CA ARG A 295 13.55 -36.03 -24.48
C ARG A 295 14.87 -35.85 -23.76
N ALA A 296 15.97 -35.67 -24.51
CA ALA A 296 17.28 -35.41 -23.90
C ALA A 296 17.29 -34.08 -23.14
N GLU A 297 16.72 -33.02 -23.73
CA GLU A 297 16.66 -31.70 -23.09
C GLU A 297 15.71 -31.68 -21.89
N TRP A 298 14.54 -32.32 -21.94
CA TRP A 298 13.66 -32.45 -20.79
C TRP A 298 14.29 -33.23 -19.62
N ARG A 299 15.14 -34.23 -19.89
CA ARG A 299 15.91 -34.92 -18.87
C ARG A 299 16.95 -34.01 -18.20
N LYS A 300 17.57 -33.08 -18.99
CA LYS A 300 18.47 -32.08 -18.41
C LYS A 300 17.70 -31.14 -17.50
N ALA A 301 16.53 -30.67 -17.91
CA ALA A 301 15.66 -29.85 -17.07
C ALA A 301 15.34 -30.57 -15.73
N LEU A 302 14.95 -31.86 -15.78
CA LEU A 302 14.69 -32.65 -14.56
C LEU A 302 15.92 -32.93 -13.70
N LYS A 303 17.11 -32.98 -14.31
CA LYS A 303 18.37 -33.13 -13.56
C LYS A 303 18.67 -31.88 -12.71
N ILE A 304 18.29 -30.71 -13.21
CA ILE A 304 18.44 -29.43 -12.53
C ILE A 304 17.31 -29.24 -11.50
N GLN A 305 16.06 -29.41 -11.95
CA GLN A 305 14.87 -29.28 -11.13
C GLN A 305 14.01 -30.55 -11.23
N VAL A 306 14.16 -31.43 -10.24
CA VAL A 306 13.55 -32.78 -10.21
C VAL A 306 12.02 -32.77 -10.34
N ASN A 307 11.38 -31.71 -9.85
CA ASN A 307 9.94 -31.51 -9.87
C ASN A 307 9.47 -30.53 -10.96
N HIS A 308 10.25 -30.27 -12.01
CA HIS A 308 9.86 -29.36 -13.08
C HIS A 308 8.57 -29.87 -13.78
N PRO A 309 7.43 -29.13 -13.67
CA PRO A 309 6.12 -29.65 -14.01
C PRO A 309 5.96 -29.96 -15.51
N GLY A 310 6.48 -29.07 -16.37
CA GLY A 310 6.43 -29.23 -17.82
C GLY A 310 7.22 -30.46 -18.30
N ALA A 311 8.46 -30.62 -17.83
CA ALA A 311 9.31 -31.74 -18.21
C ALA A 311 8.79 -33.08 -17.69
N LEU A 312 8.22 -33.13 -16.47
CA LEU A 312 7.56 -34.33 -15.95
C LEU A 312 6.36 -34.74 -16.81
N LYS A 313 5.55 -33.77 -17.26
CA LYS A 313 4.38 -34.05 -18.13
C LYS A 313 4.82 -34.61 -19.48
N LYS A 314 5.94 -34.14 -20.06
CA LYS A 314 6.44 -34.56 -21.39
C LYS A 314 7.15 -35.91 -21.38
N LEU A 315 7.66 -36.37 -20.23
CA LEU A 315 8.41 -37.63 -20.10
C LEU A 315 7.58 -38.79 -19.55
N ARG A 316 6.35 -38.53 -19.13
CA ARG A 316 5.35 -39.55 -18.75
C ARG A 316 4.78 -40.21 -20.04
#